data_95f07899853ff75b2acebeabf029287b
#
_entry.id   95f07899853ff75b2acebeabf029287b
#
_cell.length_a   1.000
_cell.length_b   1.000
_cell.length_c   1.000
_cell.angle_alpha   90.00
_cell.angle_beta   90.00
_cell.angle_gamma   90.00
#
_symmetry.space_group_name_H-M   'P 1'
#
loop_
_entity.id
_entity.type
_entity.pdbx_description
1 polymer ?
#
loop_
_entity_poly.entity_id
_entity_poly.type
_entity_poly.pdbx_seq_one_letter_code
_entity_poly.pdbx_strand_id
1 'polypeptide(L)'
;PSRDKSFGILETRVDYNAREAQLLLQHGHDITVTSGEESRTVQTRSETVDHLLHRLHMEPADDEMVFIDFTGDTPSIYFRTEMTRQRTVQLSVGYSSRRVVNHALAKGTERVMQQGVPGTITNTYTDTYRMGCVVSTELTDTVTDGAVEEVVEYGTRVTSVDRSDRLVSVHSNGDGSGYLLF
;
A
#
# COMPACT_ATOMS: atom_id res chain seq x y z
N PRO A 1 30.89 11.03 9.06
CA PRO A 1 31.07 9.81 9.79
C PRO A 1 29.70 9.41 10.40
N SER A 2 29.09 8.37 9.81
CA SER A 2 27.89 7.77 10.30
C SER A 2 28.20 7.26 11.71
N ARG A 3 27.62 7.88 12.75
CA ARG A 3 27.60 7.30 14.08
C ARG A 3 26.76 6.04 13.98
N ASP A 4 27.41 4.92 14.06
CA ASP A 4 26.78 3.61 14.21
C ASP A 4 25.95 3.67 15.52
N LYS A 5 24.62 3.82 15.37
CA LYS A 5 23.69 3.88 16.51
C LYS A 5 23.36 2.46 16.99
N SER A 6 24.36 1.62 17.18
CA SER A 6 24.18 0.35 17.90
C SER A 6 24.08 0.64 19.38
N PHE A 7 22.94 1.20 19.78
CA PHE A 7 22.65 1.44 21.17
C PHE A 7 22.61 0.13 21.93
N GLY A 8 23.67 -0.15 22.68
CA GLY A 8 23.62 -0.88 23.92
C GLY A 8 22.86 -2.20 23.96
N ILE A 9 22.37 -2.71 22.83
CA ILE A 9 21.71 -3.99 22.72
C ILE A 9 22.74 -5.01 22.26
N LEU A 10 23.11 -5.94 23.14
CA LEU A 10 24.03 -7.03 22.82
C LEU A 10 23.35 -8.13 22.04
N GLU A 11 22.13 -8.46 22.39
CA GLU A 11 21.41 -9.60 21.85
C GLU A 11 19.91 -9.40 22.01
N THR A 12 19.16 -9.78 20.98
CA THR A 12 17.70 -9.92 21.06
C THR A 12 17.38 -11.39 20.95
N ARG A 13 16.79 -11.97 21.98
CA ARG A 13 16.24 -13.32 21.94
C ARG A 13 14.74 -13.25 21.81
N VAL A 14 14.21 -13.89 20.80
CA VAL A 14 12.75 -13.98 20.58
C VAL A 14 12.38 -15.46 20.62
N ASP A 15 11.59 -15.85 21.61
CA ASP A 15 10.96 -17.16 21.65
C ASP A 15 9.55 -17.05 21.06
N TYR A 16 9.41 -17.49 19.82
CA TYR A 16 8.12 -17.47 19.11
C TYR A 16 7.07 -18.41 19.71
N ASN A 17 7.48 -19.46 20.41
CA ASN A 17 6.55 -20.41 21.03
C ASN A 17 6.00 -19.86 22.35
N ALA A 18 6.87 -19.25 23.17
CA ALA A 18 6.48 -18.60 24.42
C ALA A 18 5.94 -17.18 24.23
N ARG A 19 6.07 -16.60 23.02
CA ARG A 19 5.76 -15.19 22.71
C ARG A 19 6.55 -14.22 23.58
N GLU A 20 7.75 -14.59 23.94
CA GLU A 20 8.66 -13.80 24.76
C GLU A 20 9.77 -13.20 23.89
N ALA A 21 10.15 -11.96 24.19
CA ALA A 21 11.31 -11.30 23.63
C ALA A 21 12.18 -10.79 24.76
N GLN A 22 13.45 -11.16 24.75
CA GLN A 22 14.43 -10.68 25.71
C GLN A 22 15.44 -9.78 25.01
N LEU A 23 15.64 -8.58 25.56
CA LEU A 23 16.64 -7.62 25.11
C LEU A 23 17.78 -7.58 26.13
N LEU A 24 18.98 -7.96 25.69
CA LEU A 24 20.18 -7.89 26.52
C LEU A 24 20.87 -6.54 26.31
N LEU A 25 21.00 -5.76 27.39
CA LEU A 25 21.62 -4.44 27.40
C LEU A 25 23.12 -4.55 27.61
N GLN A 26 23.89 -3.73 26.89
CA GLN A 26 25.34 -3.59 27.14
C GLN A 26 25.60 -2.85 28.44
N HIS A 27 26.77 -3.11 29.02
CA HIS A 27 27.23 -2.44 30.22
C HIS A 27 27.65 -0.98 29.94
N GLY A 28 27.31 -0.08 30.86
CA GLY A 28 27.87 1.27 30.91
C GLY A 28 27.17 2.29 30.00
N HIS A 29 26.00 1.98 29.49
CA HIS A 29 25.16 2.94 28.73
C HIS A 29 24.11 3.56 29.64
N ASP A 30 23.91 4.87 29.52
CA ASP A 30 22.81 5.55 30.20
C ASP A 30 21.49 5.20 29.56
N ILE A 31 20.50 4.83 30.35
CA ILE A 31 19.13 4.58 29.96
C ILE A 31 18.16 5.25 30.94
N THR A 32 17.10 5.84 30.44
CA THR A 32 16.06 6.46 31.25
C THR A 32 14.86 5.55 31.34
N VAL A 33 14.43 5.23 32.56
CA VAL A 33 13.20 4.44 32.79
C VAL A 33 12.17 5.36 33.42
N THR A 34 10.98 5.38 32.81
CA THR A 34 9.84 6.22 33.23
C THR A 34 8.63 5.34 33.52
N SER A 35 8.09 5.47 34.74
CA SER A 35 6.86 4.82 35.18
C SER A 35 5.93 5.89 35.76
N GLY A 36 4.84 6.20 35.07
CA GLY A 36 3.98 7.30 35.44
C GLY A 36 4.70 8.65 35.46
N GLU A 37 4.76 9.28 36.63
CA GLU A 37 5.49 10.55 36.85
C GLU A 37 6.94 10.35 37.29
N GLU A 38 7.32 9.14 37.67
CA GLU A 38 8.69 8.83 38.13
C GLU A 38 9.59 8.53 36.94
N SER A 39 10.74 9.21 36.86
CA SER A 39 11.76 8.99 35.84
C SER A 39 13.14 8.87 36.48
N ARG A 40 13.90 7.83 36.08
CA ARG A 40 15.25 7.57 36.58
C ARG A 40 16.20 7.29 35.44
N THR A 41 17.30 7.99 35.34
CA THR A 41 18.40 7.68 34.42
C THR A 41 19.47 6.89 35.19
N VAL A 42 19.81 5.73 34.65
CA VAL A 42 20.76 4.80 35.26
C VAL A 42 21.70 4.21 34.22
N GLN A 43 22.86 3.77 34.64
CA GLN A 43 23.74 3.01 33.78
C GLN A 43 23.31 1.55 33.72
N THR A 44 23.29 1.04 32.49
CA THR A 44 23.01 -0.37 32.22
C THR A 44 24.17 -1.25 32.66
N ARG A 45 23.84 -2.47 33.01
CA ARG A 45 24.79 -3.57 33.22
C ARG A 45 24.57 -4.58 32.12
N SER A 46 25.38 -5.61 31.99
CA SER A 46 25.08 -6.73 31.07
C SER A 46 23.86 -7.50 31.59
N GLU A 47 22.68 -6.92 31.44
CA GLU A 47 21.42 -7.40 32.02
C GLU A 47 20.28 -7.29 31.03
N THR A 48 19.23 -8.07 31.18
CA THR A 48 18.00 -7.95 30.40
C THR A 48 17.18 -6.74 30.84
N VAL A 49 16.26 -6.26 29.99
CA VAL A 49 15.35 -5.18 30.39
C VAL A 49 14.55 -5.56 31.61
N ASP A 50 14.07 -6.79 31.68
CA ASP A 50 13.36 -7.31 32.85
C ASP A 50 14.19 -7.20 34.15
N HIS A 51 15.45 -7.65 34.16
CA HIS A 51 16.33 -7.51 35.29
C HIS A 51 16.63 -6.05 35.66
N LEU A 52 16.74 -5.17 34.64
CA LEU A 52 16.90 -3.73 34.89
C LEU A 52 15.69 -3.17 35.64
N LEU A 53 14.48 -3.45 35.15
CA LEU A 53 13.24 -2.97 35.76
C LEU A 53 13.06 -3.49 37.16
N HIS A 54 13.32 -4.78 37.40
CA HIS A 54 13.28 -5.39 38.72
C HIS A 54 14.30 -4.77 39.68
N ARG A 55 15.53 -4.52 39.20
CA ARG A 55 16.58 -3.85 40.00
C ARG A 55 16.21 -2.42 40.43
N LEU A 56 15.44 -1.73 39.59
CA LEU A 56 14.97 -0.37 39.85
C LEU A 56 13.68 -0.32 40.66
N HIS A 57 13.03 -1.44 40.88
CA HIS A 57 11.67 -1.54 41.42
C HIS A 57 10.65 -0.71 40.64
N MET A 58 10.80 -0.74 39.31
CA MET A 58 9.96 -0.03 38.33
C MET A 58 9.38 -1.05 37.36
N GLU A 59 8.58 -1.99 37.86
CA GLU A 59 7.94 -3.02 37.05
C GLU A 59 6.61 -2.48 36.45
N PRO A 60 6.27 -2.87 35.20
CA PRO A 60 4.99 -2.51 34.62
C PRO A 60 3.83 -3.16 35.39
N ALA A 61 2.68 -2.52 35.40
CA ALA A 61 1.44 -3.13 35.87
C ALA A 61 0.98 -4.24 34.91
N ASP A 62 0.06 -5.11 35.35
CA ASP A 62 -0.42 -6.27 34.59
C ASP A 62 -1.05 -5.91 33.21
N ASP A 63 -1.56 -4.68 33.07
CA ASP A 63 -2.18 -4.15 31.85
C ASP A 63 -1.27 -3.18 31.06
N GLU A 64 -0.03 -2.99 31.50
CA GLU A 64 0.93 -2.12 30.85
C GLU A 64 1.87 -2.89 29.91
N MET A 65 2.18 -2.26 28.79
CA MET A 65 3.19 -2.72 27.83
C MET A 65 4.47 -1.91 28.00
N VAL A 66 5.61 -2.58 27.88
CA VAL A 66 6.94 -1.96 27.96
C VAL A 66 7.35 -1.46 26.57
N PHE A 67 7.65 -0.19 26.47
CA PHE A 67 8.16 0.46 25.26
C PHE A 67 9.60 0.87 25.44
N ILE A 68 10.39 0.73 24.39
CA ILE A 68 11.77 1.19 24.33
C ILE A 68 11.89 2.15 23.15
N ASP A 69 12.33 3.38 23.42
CA ASP A 69 12.60 4.40 22.43
C ASP A 69 14.10 4.66 22.32
N PHE A 70 14.64 4.48 21.12
CA PHE A 70 16.05 4.71 20.77
C PHE A 70 16.24 5.97 19.92
N THR A 71 15.22 6.79 19.71
CA THR A 71 15.30 7.96 18.82
C THR A 71 16.03 9.14 19.45
N GLY A 72 16.05 9.23 20.79
CA GLY A 72 16.75 10.23 21.55
C GLY A 72 18.26 9.98 21.70
N ASP A 73 18.97 10.94 22.31
CA ASP A 73 20.41 10.78 22.64
C ASP A 73 20.64 9.74 23.75
N THR A 74 19.67 9.58 24.63
CA THR A 74 19.62 8.55 25.68
C THR A 74 18.40 7.69 25.44
N PRO A 75 18.56 6.35 25.31
CA PRO A 75 17.43 5.44 25.19
C PRO A 75 16.48 5.57 26.37
N SER A 76 15.18 5.43 26.12
CA SER A 76 14.18 5.47 27.19
C SER A 76 13.30 4.23 27.20
N ILE A 77 12.96 3.76 28.38
CA ILE A 77 11.96 2.72 28.63
C ILE A 77 10.79 3.40 29.33
N TYR A 78 9.57 3.13 28.86
CA TYR A 78 8.36 3.64 29.47
C TYR A 78 7.20 2.66 29.34
N PHE A 79 6.19 2.82 30.17
CA PHE A 79 5.04 1.92 30.23
C PHE A 79 3.78 2.64 29.75
N ARG A 80 2.94 1.91 29.02
CA ARG A 80 1.62 2.39 28.58
C ARG A 80 0.65 1.23 28.46
N THR A 81 -0.59 1.48 28.77
CA THR A 81 -1.69 0.51 28.58
C THR A 81 -2.11 0.38 27.13
N GLU A 82 -1.87 1.41 26.32
CA GLU A 82 -2.25 1.46 24.90
C GLU A 82 -1.16 2.04 24.02
N MET A 83 -1.13 1.58 22.77
CA MET A 83 -0.34 2.19 21.70
C MET A 83 -1.18 2.35 20.44
N THR A 84 -0.87 3.37 19.65
CA THR A 84 -1.46 3.56 18.34
C THR A 84 -0.44 3.34 17.23
N ARG A 85 -0.89 2.75 16.14
CA ARG A 85 -0.09 2.56 14.93
C ARG A 85 -0.91 2.93 13.71
N GLN A 86 -0.34 3.72 12.83
CA GLN A 86 -0.95 4.00 11.54
C GLN A 86 -0.54 2.95 10.50
N ARG A 87 -1.50 2.57 9.67
CA ARG A 87 -1.28 1.77 8.46
C ARG A 87 -2.06 2.34 7.29
N THR A 88 -1.52 2.20 6.11
CA THR A 88 -2.17 2.61 4.87
C THR A 88 -2.60 1.38 4.05
N VAL A 89 -3.78 1.50 3.42
CA VAL A 89 -4.30 0.51 2.47
C VAL A 89 -4.61 1.22 1.18
N GLN A 90 -4.02 0.76 0.09
CA GLN A 90 -4.28 1.28 -1.25
C GLN A 90 -5.25 0.36 -2.00
N LEU A 91 -6.25 0.97 -2.59
CA LEU A 91 -7.25 0.32 -3.43
C LEU A 91 -7.17 0.92 -4.84
N SER A 92 -7.08 0.07 -5.86
CA SER A 92 -7.14 0.51 -7.24
C SER A 92 -8.60 0.67 -7.68
N VAL A 93 -8.91 1.79 -8.31
CA VAL A 93 -10.23 2.09 -8.89
C VAL A 93 -10.09 2.05 -10.40
N GLY A 94 -10.89 1.23 -11.08
CA GLY A 94 -10.88 1.13 -12.53
C GLY A 94 -11.27 2.45 -13.21
N TYR A 95 -10.82 2.63 -14.44
CA TYR A 95 -11.24 3.74 -15.29
C TYR A 95 -12.48 3.34 -16.11
N SER A 96 -13.25 4.35 -16.55
CA SER A 96 -14.30 4.20 -17.57
C SER A 96 -13.72 4.25 -18.97
N SER A 97 -14.38 3.61 -19.94
CA SER A 97 -14.03 3.72 -21.36
C SER A 97 -15.21 4.34 -22.13
N ARG A 98 -14.94 5.41 -22.89
CA ARG A 98 -15.89 6.10 -23.73
C ARG A 98 -15.55 5.92 -25.20
N ARG A 99 -16.55 5.56 -26.00
CA ARG A 99 -16.40 5.38 -27.45
C ARG A 99 -16.91 6.60 -28.21
N VAL A 100 -16.12 7.08 -29.17
CA VAL A 100 -16.42 8.25 -29.99
C VAL A 100 -16.41 7.85 -31.45
N VAL A 101 -17.42 8.27 -32.18
CA VAL A 101 -17.52 8.03 -33.63
C VAL A 101 -16.50 8.86 -34.39
N ASN A 102 -15.78 8.24 -35.32
CA ASN A 102 -14.93 8.95 -36.29
C ASN A 102 -15.30 8.54 -37.74
N HIS A 103 -15.91 9.46 -38.46
CA HIS A 103 -16.31 9.26 -39.84
C HIS A 103 -15.15 9.24 -40.84
N ALA A 104 -13.95 9.61 -40.42
CA ALA A 104 -12.74 9.54 -41.25
C ALA A 104 -12.04 8.18 -41.17
N LEU A 105 -12.31 7.37 -40.14
CA LEU A 105 -11.79 6.01 -39.98
C LEU A 105 -12.67 4.99 -40.71
N ALA A 106 -12.04 3.96 -41.29
CA ALA A 106 -12.74 2.86 -41.92
C ALA A 106 -13.59 2.09 -40.91
N LYS A 107 -14.76 1.61 -41.33
CA LYS A 107 -15.65 0.80 -40.48
C LYS A 107 -14.89 -0.43 -39.95
N GLY A 108 -15.00 -0.68 -38.64
CA GLY A 108 -14.31 -1.79 -37.99
C GLY A 108 -12.90 -1.46 -37.49
N THR A 109 -12.40 -0.23 -37.72
CA THR A 109 -11.13 0.24 -37.17
C THR A 109 -11.39 0.95 -35.86
N GLU A 110 -10.57 0.66 -34.84
CA GLU A 110 -10.57 1.37 -33.55
C GLU A 110 -9.21 2.02 -33.33
N ARG A 111 -9.20 3.17 -32.64
CA ARG A 111 -7.98 3.88 -32.26
C ARG A 111 -8.16 4.46 -30.87
N VAL A 112 -7.22 4.13 -29.96
CA VAL A 112 -7.18 4.73 -28.64
C VAL A 112 -6.66 6.17 -28.77
N MET A 113 -7.47 7.13 -28.39
CA MET A 113 -7.13 8.56 -28.39
C MET A 113 -6.55 9.00 -27.05
N GLN A 114 -7.06 8.43 -25.99
CA GLN A 114 -6.60 8.65 -24.64
C GLN A 114 -6.55 7.31 -23.92
N GLN A 115 -5.38 6.99 -23.40
CA GLN A 115 -5.21 5.77 -22.60
C GLN A 115 -5.89 5.96 -21.25
N GLY A 116 -6.68 4.98 -20.83
CA GLY A 116 -7.24 4.93 -19.49
C GLY A 116 -6.15 4.69 -18.43
N VAL A 117 -6.25 5.37 -17.31
CA VAL A 117 -5.36 5.18 -16.15
C VAL A 117 -6.22 4.86 -14.93
N PRO A 118 -5.96 3.74 -14.25
CA PRO A 118 -6.64 3.44 -12.99
C PRO A 118 -6.35 4.52 -11.94
N GLY A 119 -7.37 4.86 -11.17
CA GLY A 119 -7.23 5.70 -9.99
C GLY A 119 -6.80 4.90 -8.77
N THR A 120 -6.49 5.59 -7.70
CA THR A 120 -6.11 4.99 -6.42
C THR A 120 -6.84 5.67 -5.27
N ILE A 121 -7.38 4.87 -4.35
CA ILE A 121 -7.86 5.34 -3.07
C ILE A 121 -6.88 4.85 -2.01
N THR A 122 -6.28 5.77 -1.27
CA THR A 122 -5.39 5.47 -0.15
C THR A 122 -6.10 5.80 1.15
N ASN A 123 -6.44 4.78 1.91
CA ASN A 123 -7.03 4.89 3.23
C ASN A 123 -5.95 4.77 4.30
N THR A 124 -5.91 5.70 5.23
CA THR A 124 -5.04 5.65 6.42
C THR A 124 -5.90 5.29 7.62
N TYR A 125 -5.51 4.22 8.30
CA TYR A 125 -6.16 3.74 9.51
C TYR A 125 -5.23 3.95 10.71
N THR A 126 -5.81 4.29 11.85
CA THR A 126 -5.14 4.24 13.14
C THR A 126 -5.69 3.05 13.92
N ASP A 127 -4.84 2.07 14.15
CA ASP A 127 -5.14 0.91 14.99
C ASP A 127 -4.65 1.19 16.42
N THR A 128 -5.52 0.99 17.40
CA THR A 128 -5.18 1.06 18.84
C THR A 128 -4.98 -0.35 19.35
N TYR A 129 -3.84 -0.56 20.00
CA TYR A 129 -3.45 -1.83 20.60
C TYR A 129 -3.50 -1.75 22.12
N ARG A 130 -3.96 -2.82 22.75
CA ARG A 130 -3.86 -3.07 24.17
C ARG A 130 -3.38 -4.51 24.38
N MET A 131 -2.34 -4.69 25.17
CA MET A 131 -1.71 -6.00 25.42
C MET A 131 -1.42 -6.79 24.12
N GLY A 132 -0.92 -6.08 23.09
CA GLY A 132 -0.60 -6.67 21.79
C GLY A 132 -1.78 -7.01 20.89
N CYS A 133 -3.03 -6.78 21.33
CA CYS A 133 -4.24 -7.01 20.54
C CYS A 133 -4.82 -5.69 20.01
N VAL A 134 -5.29 -5.67 18.77
CA VAL A 134 -6.03 -4.52 18.23
C VAL A 134 -7.38 -4.44 18.93
N VAL A 135 -7.66 -3.34 19.62
CA VAL A 135 -8.92 -3.09 20.30
C VAL A 135 -9.80 -2.10 19.56
N SER A 136 -9.21 -1.26 18.70
CA SER A 136 -9.94 -0.30 17.87
C SER A 136 -9.19 -0.07 16.55
N THR A 137 -9.94 0.17 15.49
CA THR A 137 -9.45 0.62 14.19
C THR A 137 -10.28 1.80 13.74
N GLU A 138 -9.66 2.92 13.47
CA GLU A 138 -10.30 4.14 13.01
C GLU A 138 -9.74 4.54 11.65
N LEU A 139 -10.63 4.90 10.69
CA LEU A 139 -10.24 5.52 9.43
C LEU A 139 -9.94 6.99 9.69
N THR A 140 -8.68 7.39 9.61
CA THR A 140 -8.23 8.74 9.94
C THR A 140 -8.05 9.64 8.73
N ASP A 141 -7.80 9.06 7.55
CA ASP A 141 -7.65 9.83 6.32
C ASP A 141 -7.99 9.00 5.09
N THR A 142 -8.45 9.67 4.02
CA THR A 142 -8.70 9.08 2.71
C THR A 142 -8.23 10.04 1.63
N VAL A 143 -7.25 9.62 0.86
CA VAL A 143 -6.75 10.34 -0.31
C VAL A 143 -7.19 9.61 -1.56
N THR A 144 -7.83 10.33 -2.50
CA THR A 144 -8.28 9.77 -3.77
C THR A 144 -7.51 10.43 -4.91
N ASP A 145 -6.85 9.61 -5.72
CA ASP A 145 -6.30 9.98 -7.00
C ASP A 145 -7.26 9.44 -8.08
N GLY A 146 -7.86 10.36 -8.85
CA GLY A 146 -8.93 10.03 -9.79
C GLY A 146 -8.45 9.19 -10.96
N ALA A 147 -9.30 8.26 -11.41
CA ALA A 147 -9.06 7.52 -12.64
C ALA A 147 -9.18 8.43 -13.87
N VAL A 148 -8.35 8.20 -14.87
CA VAL A 148 -8.44 8.86 -16.17
C VAL A 148 -9.24 7.99 -17.13
N GLU A 149 -10.29 8.56 -17.75
CA GLU A 149 -11.13 7.86 -18.70
C GLU A 149 -10.35 7.46 -19.96
N GLU A 150 -10.56 6.25 -20.44
CA GLU A 150 -10.11 5.83 -21.77
C GLU A 150 -11.04 6.39 -22.84
N VAL A 151 -10.49 6.92 -23.93
CA VAL A 151 -11.26 7.37 -25.08
C VAL A 151 -10.84 6.60 -26.33
N VAL A 152 -11.78 5.85 -26.91
CA VAL A 152 -11.57 5.04 -28.11
C VAL A 152 -12.42 5.58 -29.24
N GLU A 153 -11.79 5.97 -30.35
CA GLU A 153 -12.49 6.26 -31.58
C GLU A 153 -12.81 4.97 -32.33
N TYR A 154 -14.01 4.89 -32.89
CA TYR A 154 -14.37 3.81 -33.81
C TYR A 154 -14.82 4.34 -35.19
N GLY A 155 -14.34 3.67 -36.22
CA GLY A 155 -14.58 4.04 -37.59
C GLY A 155 -15.98 3.65 -38.09
N THR A 156 -16.59 4.55 -38.85
CA THR A 156 -17.87 4.30 -39.49
C THR A 156 -17.84 4.51 -41.01
N ARG A 157 -16.69 4.97 -41.58
CA ARG A 157 -16.54 5.17 -43.01
C ARG A 157 -16.61 3.84 -43.75
N VAL A 158 -17.65 3.65 -44.55
CA VAL A 158 -17.71 2.55 -45.50
C VAL A 158 -16.85 2.94 -46.70
N THR A 159 -15.71 2.29 -46.86
CA THR A 159 -14.94 2.42 -48.12
C THR A 159 -15.63 1.61 -49.17
N SER A 160 -15.99 2.26 -50.28
CA SER A 160 -16.67 1.61 -51.42
C SER A 160 -15.83 0.56 -52.16
N VAL A 161 -14.71 0.15 -51.55
CA VAL A 161 -13.77 -0.82 -52.14
C VAL A 161 -14.23 -2.26 -51.94
N ASP A 162 -15.19 -2.53 -51.07
CA ASP A 162 -15.82 -3.86 -50.92
C ASP A 162 -17.01 -4.10 -51.84
N ARG A 163 -17.07 -3.38 -52.96
CA ARG A 163 -17.86 -3.87 -54.07
C ARG A 163 -17.02 -4.87 -54.84
N SER A 164 -16.86 -6.04 -54.28
CA SER A 164 -16.46 -7.23 -55.00
C SER A 164 -17.48 -7.61 -56.09
N ASP A 165 -18.65 -6.97 -56.08
CA ASP A 165 -19.70 -7.07 -57.09
C ASP A 165 -19.46 -6.09 -58.26
N ARG A 166 -18.20 -6.00 -58.67
CA ARG A 166 -17.91 -5.28 -59.90
C ARG A 166 -18.41 -6.13 -61.07
N LEU A 167 -19.43 -5.61 -61.77
CA LEU A 167 -19.88 -6.22 -63.01
C LEU A 167 -18.68 -6.50 -63.93
N VAL A 168 -18.34 -7.75 -64.08
CA VAL A 168 -17.15 -8.20 -64.83
C VAL A 168 -17.46 -8.26 -66.27
N SER A 169 -18.67 -8.74 -66.64
CA SER A 169 -19.10 -8.79 -68.03
C SER A 169 -20.64 -8.90 -68.15
N VAL A 170 -21.11 -8.49 -69.23
CA VAL A 170 -22.52 -8.65 -69.69
C VAL A 170 -22.52 -9.56 -70.89
N HIS A 171 -23.25 -10.65 -70.86
CA HIS A 171 -23.39 -11.58 -71.92
C HIS A 171 -24.85 -11.56 -72.45
N SER A 172 -25.00 -11.37 -73.72
CA SER A 172 -26.29 -11.46 -74.36
C SER A 172 -26.34 -12.71 -75.24
N ASN A 173 -27.44 -13.46 -75.15
CA ASN A 173 -27.62 -14.72 -75.89
C ASN A 173 -28.21 -14.49 -77.23
N GLY A 174 -28.52 -13.24 -77.64
CA GLY A 174 -29.07 -12.92 -78.95
C GLY A 174 -30.57 -13.20 -79.14
N ASP A 175 -31.18 -13.80 -78.11
CA ASP A 175 -32.63 -14.15 -78.12
C ASP A 175 -33.44 -13.20 -77.17
N GLY A 176 -32.83 -12.15 -76.74
CA GLY A 176 -33.40 -11.21 -75.76
C GLY A 176 -33.16 -11.59 -74.32
N SER A 177 -32.43 -12.69 -74.03
CA SER A 177 -31.95 -13.08 -72.70
C SER A 177 -30.46 -12.80 -72.57
N GLY A 178 -29.95 -12.79 -71.35
CA GLY A 178 -28.55 -12.59 -71.03
C GLY A 178 -28.28 -12.80 -69.55
N TYR A 179 -27.00 -12.74 -69.16
CA TYR A 179 -26.59 -12.81 -67.75
C TYR A 179 -25.48 -11.81 -67.47
N LEU A 180 -25.38 -11.47 -66.18
CA LEU A 180 -24.37 -10.57 -65.62
C LEU A 180 -23.41 -11.39 -64.78
N LEU A 181 -22.11 -11.14 -64.92
CA LEU A 181 -21.08 -11.63 -64.01
C LEU A 181 -20.61 -10.50 -63.11
N PHE A 182 -20.72 -10.72 -61.86
CA PHE A 182 -20.27 -9.81 -60.79
C PHE A 182 -18.97 -10.28 -60.22
#